data_4b082825fbc3f2bb6693036d7f3816ca
#
_entry.id   4b082825fbc3f2bb6693036d7f3816ca
#
_cell.length_a   1.000
_cell.length_b   1.000
_cell.length_c   1.000
_cell.angle_alpha   90.00
_cell.angle_beta   90.00
_cell.angle_gamma   90.00
#
_symmetry.space_group_name_H-M   'P 1'
#
loop_
_entity.id
_entity.type
_entity.pdbx_description
1 polymer ?
#
loop_
_entity_poly.entity_id
_entity_poly.type
_entity_poly.pdbx_seq_one_letter_code
_entity_poly.pdbx_strand_id
1 'polypeptide(L)' 'MPKCPYCNSASHVIDLHEEYTEDGWEITLVRHYKCDACKKCFRSTAIYKSEGYEIIEED' A
#
# COMPACT_ATOMS: atom_id res chain seq x y z
N MET A 1 -4.53 -2.84 9.55
CA MET A 1 -5.26 -2.52 8.32
C MET A 1 -5.05 -1.06 7.97
N PRO A 2 -4.90 -0.74 6.68
CA PRO A 2 -4.74 0.65 6.27
C PRO A 2 -6.03 1.44 6.45
N LYS A 3 -5.88 2.72 6.72
CA LYS A 3 -7.00 3.64 6.76
C LYS A 3 -7.04 4.43 5.46
N CYS A 4 -8.24 4.77 5.03
CA CYS A 4 -8.40 5.67 3.91
C CYS A 4 -7.84 7.05 4.28
N PRO A 5 -6.87 7.60 3.51
CA PRO A 5 -6.30 8.91 3.83
C PRO A 5 -7.25 10.08 3.57
N TYR A 6 -8.35 9.82 2.87
CA TYR A 6 -9.31 10.87 2.51
C TYR A 6 -10.46 11.01 3.49
N CYS A 7 -11.00 9.90 3.97
CA CYS A 7 -12.12 9.94 4.91
C CYS A 7 -11.81 9.29 6.26
N ASN A 8 -10.60 8.77 6.42
CA ASN A 8 -10.09 8.18 7.65
C ASN A 8 -10.86 6.94 8.12
N SER A 9 -11.56 6.28 7.20
CA SER A 9 -12.30 5.04 7.50
C SER A 9 -11.42 3.83 7.25
N ALA A 10 -11.36 2.91 8.19
CA ALA A 10 -10.62 1.66 8.03
C ALA A 10 -11.53 0.49 7.67
N SER A 11 -12.79 0.54 8.06
CA SER A 11 -13.72 -0.57 7.88
C SER A 11 -14.26 -0.73 6.46
N HIS A 12 -14.08 0.29 5.62
CA HIS A 12 -14.55 0.27 4.24
C HIS A 12 -13.44 0.15 3.20
N VAL A 13 -12.22 -0.13 3.64
CA VAL A 13 -11.08 -0.29 2.76
C VAL A 13 -11.05 -1.71 2.19
N ILE A 14 -10.95 -1.80 0.87
CA ILE A 14 -10.96 -3.06 0.13
C ILE A 14 -9.62 -3.22 -0.58
N ASP A 15 -9.02 -4.41 -0.45
CA ASP A 15 -7.81 -4.76 -1.20
C ASP A 15 -8.19 -5.04 -2.65
N LEU A 16 -7.56 -4.35 -3.58
CA LEU A 16 -7.77 -4.58 -5.00
C LEU A 16 -6.76 -5.59 -5.56
N HIS A 17 -5.49 -5.24 -5.53
CA HIS A 17 -4.44 -6.13 -5.96
C HIS A 17 -3.11 -5.70 -5.37
N GLU A 18 -2.11 -6.54 -5.56
CA GLU A 18 -0.78 -6.35 -5.01
C GLU A 18 0.23 -6.57 -6.12
N GLU A 19 1.21 -5.68 -6.22
CA GLU A 19 2.29 -5.80 -7.18
C GLU A 19 3.60 -6.06 -6.43
N TYR A 20 4.37 -6.99 -6.93
CA TYR A 20 5.64 -7.38 -6.35
C TYR A 20 6.73 -7.20 -7.38
N THR A 21 7.77 -6.46 -7.05
CA THR A 21 8.92 -6.23 -7.92
C THR A 21 10.18 -6.56 -7.16
N GLU A 22 11.04 -7.36 -7.75
CA GLU A 22 12.33 -7.73 -7.20
C GLU A 22 13.43 -7.22 -8.12
N ASP A 23 14.34 -6.43 -7.57
CA ASP A 23 15.44 -5.83 -8.32
C ASP A 23 16.73 -5.97 -7.50
N GLY A 24 17.54 -6.98 -7.85
CA GLY A 24 18.74 -7.29 -7.10
C GLY A 24 18.41 -7.71 -5.68
N TRP A 25 18.84 -6.93 -4.72
CA TRP A 25 18.54 -7.16 -3.29
C TRP A 25 17.39 -6.33 -2.76
N GLU A 26 16.76 -5.57 -3.63
CA GLU A 26 15.65 -4.70 -3.24
C GLU A 26 14.32 -5.29 -3.70
N ILE A 27 13.37 -5.35 -2.79
CA ILE A 27 12.03 -5.86 -3.06
C ILE A 27 11.06 -4.72 -2.83
N THR A 28 10.25 -4.43 -3.84
CA THR A 28 9.22 -3.40 -3.76
C THR A 28 7.85 -4.07 -3.79
N LEU A 29 7.05 -3.79 -2.78
CA LEU A 29 5.70 -4.29 -2.67
C LEU A 29 4.73 -3.12 -2.72
N VAL A 30 3.86 -3.10 -3.72
CA VAL A 30 2.85 -2.07 -3.87
C VAL A 30 1.48 -2.71 -3.71
N ARG A 31 0.70 -2.19 -2.78
CA ARG A 31 -0.66 -2.67 -2.55
C ARG A 31 -1.64 -1.58 -2.94
N HIS A 32 -2.64 -1.98 -3.69
CA HIS A 32 -3.69 -1.08 -4.16
C HIS A 32 -4.97 -1.32 -3.39
N TYR A 33 -5.56 -0.23 -2.92
CA TYR A 33 -6.76 -0.27 -2.11
C TYR A 33 -7.82 0.69 -2.67
N LYS A 34 -9.05 0.44 -2.28
CA LYS A 34 -10.16 1.33 -2.58
C LYS A 34 -10.99 1.51 -1.31
N CYS A 35 -11.35 2.74 -1.02
CA CYS A 35 -12.29 3.03 0.06
C CYS A 35 -13.70 3.04 -0.50
N ASP A 36 -14.55 2.14 -0.02
CA ASP A 36 -15.93 2.06 -0.48
C ASP A 36 -16.81 3.20 0.09
N ALA A 37 -16.39 3.81 1.17
CA ALA A 37 -17.13 4.90 1.78
C ALA A 37 -17.05 6.20 0.97
N CYS A 38 -15.84 6.59 0.55
CA CYS A 38 -15.64 7.82 -0.22
C CYS A 38 -15.36 7.57 -1.71
N LYS A 39 -15.32 6.31 -2.14
CA LYS A 39 -15.13 5.90 -3.53
C LYS A 39 -13.77 6.32 -4.12
N LYS A 40 -12.77 6.52 -3.29
CA LYS A 40 -11.44 6.89 -3.74
C LYS A 40 -10.47 5.72 -3.63
N CYS A 41 -9.48 5.69 -4.53
CA CYS A 41 -8.44 4.69 -4.53
C CYS A 41 -7.15 5.27 -3.95
N PHE A 42 -6.36 4.42 -3.31
CA PHE A 42 -5.05 4.80 -2.81
C PHE A 42 -4.14 3.57 -2.82
N ARG A 43 -2.86 3.80 -2.57
CA ARG A 43 -1.88 2.71 -2.57
C ARG A 43 -0.89 2.89 -1.43
N SER A 44 -0.29 1.76 -1.02
CA SER A 44 0.82 1.72 -0.08
C SER A 44 2.01 1.07 -0.76
N THR A 45 3.19 1.64 -0.56
CA THR A 45 4.44 1.11 -1.08
C THR A 45 5.36 0.74 0.07
N ALA A 46 5.88 -0.48 0.04
CA ALA A 46 6.86 -0.94 1.01
C ALA A 46 8.12 -1.38 0.26
N ILE A 47 9.28 -0.94 0.72
CA ILE A 47 10.55 -1.30 0.13
C ILE A 47 11.38 -2.05 1.15
N TYR A 48 11.82 -3.26 0.80
CA TYR A 48 12.65 -4.10 1.65
C TYR A 48 14.02 -4.27 1.02
N LYS A 49 15.06 -4.11 1.81
CA LYS A 49 16.44 -4.26 1.35
C LYS A 49 17.11 -5.39 2.13
N SER A 50 18.17 -5.96 1.57
CA SER A 50 18.89 -7.07 2.22
C SER A 50 19.52 -6.69 3.57
N GLU A 51 19.82 -5.42 3.79
CA GLU A 51 20.41 -4.92 5.03
C GLU A 51 19.38 -4.40 6.04
N GLY A 52 18.09 -4.49 5.71
CA GLY A 52 17.03 -3.99 6.51
C GLY A 52 15.82 -3.69 5.66
N TYR A 53 14.91 -2.89 6.18
CA TYR A 53 13.73 -2.52 5.42
C TYR A 53 13.34 -1.07 5.68
N GLU A 54 12.71 -0.48 4.69
CA GLU A 54 12.11 0.83 4.80
C GLU A 54 10.67 0.73 4.29
N ILE A 55 9.77 1.40 4.98
CA ILE A 55 8.38 1.46 4.58
C ILE A 55 8.07 2.89 4.16
N ILE A 56 7.62 3.04 2.93
CA ILE A 56 7.24 4.34 2.37
C ILE A 56 5.79 4.26 2.00
N GLU A 57 4.98 5.14 2.56
CA GLU A 57 3.55 5.21 2.25
C GLU A 57 3.30 6.43 1.38
N GLU A 58 2.64 6.22 0.25
CA GLU A 58 2.27 7.26 -0.68
C GLU A 58 0.80 7.10 -1.06
N ASP A 59 0.15 8.20 -1.18
CA ASP A 59 -1.26 8.23 -1.58
C ASP A 59 -1.42 8.39 -3.09
#